data_8700ea4c37da75aa0f444882db0070e2
#
_entry.id   8700ea4c37da75aa0f444882db0070e2
#
_cell.length_a   1.000
_cell.length_b   1.000
_cell.length_c   1.000
_cell.angle_alpha   90.00
_cell.angle_beta   90.00
_cell.angle_gamma   90.00
#
_symmetry.space_group_name_H-M   'P 1'
#
loop_
_entity.id
_entity.type
_entity.pdbx_description
1 polymer ?
#
loop_
_entity_poly.entity_id
_entity_poly.type
_entity_poly.pdbx_seq_one_letter_code
_entity_poly.pdbx_strand_id
1 'polypeptide(L)'
;IIAGLGLFGVAVALGAQDLFKNLISGILVLVEKRFKIGDWISVDGIIEGIVEKIGFRSTTIRKFDKSLAIIPNFQFAENAVINVSETSNWRVRWIITLQYDSTIEQLKKVRDEIEAYINKSKDFNQATGVAVRIEKFSDSSIDLLVRCFTNSNSWSNSLEVKERLAIEIKQIVEKNGASFAFPSQSIYVEKK
;
A
#
# COMPACT_ATOMS: atom_id res chain seq x y z
N ILE A 1 -58.16 -11.62 -7.91
CA ILE A 1 -57.23 -12.77 -7.83
C ILE A 1 -55.90 -12.45 -8.54
N ILE A 2 -55.92 -11.98 -9.81
CA ILE A 2 -54.67 -11.65 -10.57
C ILE A 2 -53.84 -10.55 -9.90
N ALA A 3 -54.48 -9.48 -9.40
CA ALA A 3 -53.78 -8.41 -8.69
C ALA A 3 -53.10 -8.90 -7.40
N GLY A 4 -53.71 -9.83 -6.67
CA GLY A 4 -53.12 -10.41 -5.45
C GLY A 4 -51.89 -11.30 -5.75
N LEU A 5 -51.93 -12.07 -6.83
CA LEU A 5 -50.81 -12.88 -7.29
C LEU A 5 -49.60 -11.99 -7.74
N GLY A 6 -49.91 -10.86 -8.41
CA GLY A 6 -48.89 -9.89 -8.80
C GLY A 6 -48.20 -9.25 -7.59
N LEU A 7 -48.95 -8.84 -6.58
CA LEU A 7 -48.43 -8.25 -5.35
C LEU A 7 -47.58 -9.26 -4.57
N PHE A 8 -48.01 -10.52 -4.46
CA PHE A 8 -47.26 -11.59 -3.85
C PHE A 8 -45.93 -11.85 -4.58
N GLY A 9 -45.96 -11.86 -5.93
CA GLY A 9 -44.76 -12.02 -6.75
C GLY A 9 -43.71 -10.92 -6.49
N VAL A 10 -44.16 -9.66 -6.39
CA VAL A 10 -43.27 -8.53 -6.03
C VAL A 10 -42.67 -8.71 -4.63
N ALA A 11 -43.48 -9.11 -3.65
CA ALA A 11 -43.00 -9.33 -2.31
C ALA A 11 -41.91 -10.42 -2.22
N VAL A 12 -42.13 -11.54 -2.96
CA VAL A 12 -41.14 -12.62 -3.05
C VAL A 12 -39.85 -12.15 -3.78
N ALA A 13 -40.00 -11.40 -4.86
CA ALA A 13 -38.88 -10.87 -5.63
C ALA A 13 -37.99 -9.93 -4.78
N LEU A 14 -38.63 -9.02 -4.03
CA LEU A 14 -37.93 -8.14 -3.10
C LEU A 14 -37.22 -8.91 -1.95
N GLY A 15 -37.89 -9.94 -1.40
CA GLY A 15 -37.32 -10.79 -0.38
C GLY A 15 -36.14 -11.64 -0.85
N ALA A 16 -36.09 -11.99 -2.15
CA ALA A 16 -35.02 -12.77 -2.74
C ALA A 16 -33.90 -11.92 -3.40
N GLN A 17 -34.05 -10.60 -3.44
CA GLN A 17 -33.16 -9.68 -4.15
C GLN A 17 -31.69 -9.86 -3.74
N ASP A 18 -31.41 -9.91 -2.44
CA ASP A 18 -30.04 -10.04 -1.91
C ASP A 18 -29.40 -11.39 -2.26
N LEU A 19 -30.20 -12.45 -2.33
CA LEU A 19 -29.73 -13.76 -2.73
C LEU A 19 -29.25 -13.73 -4.19
N PHE A 20 -30.07 -13.20 -5.10
CA PHE A 20 -29.72 -13.08 -6.51
C PHE A 20 -28.53 -12.14 -6.73
N LYS A 21 -28.50 -11.00 -6.02
CA LYS A 21 -27.39 -10.06 -6.09
C LYS A 21 -26.05 -10.75 -5.73
N ASN A 22 -26.00 -11.50 -4.66
CA ASN A 22 -24.81 -12.22 -4.23
C ASN A 22 -24.42 -13.35 -5.17
N LEU A 23 -25.41 -14.09 -5.71
CA LEU A 23 -25.17 -15.17 -6.65
C LEU A 23 -24.56 -14.64 -7.96
N ILE A 24 -25.16 -13.60 -8.55
CA ILE A 24 -24.66 -12.96 -9.77
C ILE A 24 -23.27 -12.39 -9.54
N SER A 25 -23.05 -11.72 -8.40
CA SER A 25 -21.74 -11.18 -8.05
C SER A 25 -20.69 -12.27 -7.92
N GLY A 26 -21.03 -13.43 -7.34
CA GLY A 26 -20.11 -14.57 -7.26
C GLY A 26 -19.72 -15.12 -8.64
N ILE A 27 -20.68 -15.20 -9.55
CA ILE A 27 -20.41 -15.60 -10.95
C ILE A 27 -19.49 -14.57 -11.63
N LEU A 28 -19.75 -13.28 -11.47
CA LEU A 28 -18.95 -12.21 -12.06
C LEU A 28 -17.50 -12.24 -11.55
N VAL A 29 -17.31 -12.40 -10.25
CA VAL A 29 -15.95 -12.54 -9.65
C VAL A 29 -15.17 -13.67 -10.33
N LEU A 30 -15.81 -14.82 -10.59
CA LEU A 30 -15.19 -15.98 -11.22
C LEU A 30 -14.94 -15.77 -12.72
N VAL A 31 -15.91 -15.20 -13.43
CA VAL A 31 -15.82 -14.99 -14.89
C VAL A 31 -14.81 -13.90 -15.25
N GLU A 32 -14.84 -12.78 -14.53
CA GLU A 32 -13.91 -11.66 -14.72
C GLU A 32 -12.53 -11.93 -14.15
N LYS A 33 -12.37 -13.00 -13.34
CA LYS A 33 -11.11 -13.37 -12.70
C LYS A 33 -10.48 -12.21 -11.91
N ARG A 34 -11.30 -11.42 -11.22
CA ARG A 34 -10.86 -10.27 -10.43
C ARG A 34 -9.82 -10.67 -9.39
N PHE A 35 -10.01 -11.86 -8.82
CA PHE A 35 -9.07 -12.55 -7.95
C PHE A 35 -9.38 -14.05 -7.94
N LYS A 36 -8.47 -14.85 -7.44
CA LYS A 36 -8.57 -16.32 -7.34
C LYS A 36 -8.20 -16.79 -5.93
N ILE A 37 -8.47 -18.06 -5.66
CA ILE A 37 -8.08 -18.70 -4.39
C ILE A 37 -6.55 -18.64 -4.26
N GLY A 38 -6.08 -18.22 -3.09
CA GLY A 38 -4.67 -18.00 -2.79
C GLY A 38 -4.21 -16.54 -2.98
N ASP A 39 -4.98 -15.68 -3.64
CA ASP A 39 -4.61 -14.28 -3.80
C ASP A 39 -4.75 -13.50 -2.49
N TRP A 40 -3.81 -12.63 -2.26
CA TRP A 40 -3.92 -11.55 -1.29
C TRP A 40 -4.70 -10.40 -1.91
N ILE A 41 -5.86 -10.10 -1.35
CA ILE A 41 -6.71 -9.00 -1.79
C ILE A 41 -6.95 -8.01 -0.65
N SER A 42 -7.18 -6.76 -1.03
CA SER A 42 -7.61 -5.69 -0.13
C SER A 42 -8.81 -4.96 -0.73
N VAL A 43 -9.84 -4.77 0.09
CA VAL A 43 -11.02 -3.94 -0.22
C VAL A 43 -11.12 -2.91 0.91
N ASP A 44 -10.95 -1.65 0.56
CA ASP A 44 -10.82 -0.56 1.52
C ASP A 44 -12.02 -0.49 2.48
N GLY A 45 -11.73 -0.36 3.78
CA GLY A 45 -12.73 -0.34 4.85
C GLY A 45 -13.52 -1.64 5.07
N ILE A 46 -13.28 -2.69 4.28
CA ILE A 46 -14.05 -3.95 4.36
C ILE A 46 -13.16 -5.11 4.80
N ILE A 47 -12.13 -5.46 4.03
CA ILE A 47 -11.33 -6.64 4.29
C ILE A 47 -9.94 -6.55 3.64
N GLU A 48 -8.95 -7.16 4.31
CA GLU A 48 -7.66 -7.49 3.74
C GLU A 48 -7.24 -8.89 4.20
N GLY A 49 -6.74 -9.71 3.25
CA GLY A 49 -6.29 -11.08 3.55
C GLY A 49 -6.16 -11.96 2.32
N ILE A 50 -5.98 -13.25 2.56
CA ILE A 50 -5.81 -14.29 1.54
C ILE A 50 -7.15 -14.96 1.25
N VAL A 51 -7.51 -15.07 -0.01
CA VAL A 51 -8.73 -15.75 -0.46
C VAL A 51 -8.57 -17.26 -0.25
N GLU A 52 -9.39 -17.86 0.61
CA GLU A 52 -9.38 -19.32 0.83
C GLU A 52 -10.44 -20.06 0.01
N LYS A 53 -11.62 -19.43 -0.16
CA LYS A 53 -12.72 -20.06 -0.87
C LYS A 53 -13.62 -19.00 -1.50
N ILE A 54 -14.03 -19.23 -2.73
CA ILE A 54 -15.06 -18.46 -3.41
C ILE A 54 -16.31 -19.34 -3.51
N GLY A 55 -17.37 -18.97 -2.80
CA GLY A 55 -18.64 -19.65 -2.81
C GLY A 55 -19.69 -18.93 -3.64
N PHE A 56 -20.89 -19.50 -3.78
CA PHE A 56 -21.99 -18.90 -4.55
C PHE A 56 -22.46 -17.57 -3.99
N ARG A 57 -22.57 -17.45 -2.66
CA ARG A 57 -23.10 -16.28 -1.98
C ARG A 57 -22.02 -15.44 -1.30
N SER A 58 -20.93 -16.06 -0.89
CA SER A 58 -19.90 -15.43 -0.08
C SER A 58 -18.53 -15.99 -0.38
N THR A 59 -17.51 -15.16 -0.21
CA THR A 59 -16.10 -15.50 -0.29
C THR A 59 -15.52 -15.54 1.11
N THR A 60 -14.69 -16.56 1.39
CA THR A 60 -14.00 -16.75 2.65
C THR A 60 -12.56 -16.26 2.52
N ILE A 61 -12.15 -15.40 3.45
CA ILE A 61 -10.83 -14.76 3.45
C ILE A 61 -10.15 -15.01 4.79
N ARG A 62 -8.90 -15.46 4.75
CA ARG A 62 -8.01 -15.58 5.90
C ARG A 62 -7.28 -14.27 6.11
N LYS A 63 -7.59 -13.57 7.19
CA LYS A 63 -6.87 -12.37 7.60
C LYS A 63 -5.45 -12.68 8.09
N PHE A 64 -4.59 -11.69 8.16
CA PHE A 64 -3.21 -11.86 8.62
C PHE A 64 -3.10 -12.23 10.10
N ASP A 65 -4.08 -11.86 10.93
CA ASP A 65 -4.24 -12.31 12.32
C ASP A 65 -4.73 -13.75 12.44
N LYS A 66 -4.87 -14.46 11.29
CA LYS A 66 -5.37 -15.85 11.16
C LYS A 66 -6.87 -16.01 11.43
N SER A 67 -7.60 -14.96 11.72
CA SER A 67 -9.06 -15.03 11.77
C SER A 67 -9.67 -15.27 10.39
N LEU A 68 -10.87 -15.87 10.37
CA LEU A 68 -11.60 -16.18 9.15
C LEU A 68 -12.73 -15.15 8.97
N ALA A 69 -12.76 -14.50 7.83
CA ALA A 69 -13.83 -13.58 7.45
C ALA A 69 -14.66 -14.17 6.31
N ILE A 70 -15.97 -14.06 6.40
CA ILE A 70 -16.92 -14.48 5.37
C ILE A 70 -17.60 -13.25 4.83
N ILE A 71 -17.29 -12.89 3.61
CA ILE A 71 -17.74 -11.65 2.97
C ILE A 71 -18.76 -11.96 1.90
N PRO A 72 -19.95 -11.32 1.89
CA PRO A 72 -20.92 -11.45 0.81
C PRO A 72 -20.32 -11.04 -0.54
N ASN A 73 -20.59 -11.79 -1.60
CA ASN A 73 -19.93 -11.57 -2.91
C ASN A 73 -20.26 -10.21 -3.52
N PHE A 74 -21.43 -9.64 -3.24
CA PHE A 74 -21.78 -8.32 -3.76
C PHE A 74 -20.79 -7.22 -3.32
N GLN A 75 -20.15 -7.37 -2.16
CA GLN A 75 -19.14 -6.42 -1.70
C GLN A 75 -17.97 -6.29 -2.68
N PHE A 76 -17.57 -7.39 -3.31
CA PHE A 76 -16.51 -7.41 -4.31
C PHE A 76 -16.97 -6.91 -5.69
N ALA A 77 -18.28 -6.90 -5.95
CA ALA A 77 -18.84 -6.36 -7.18
C ALA A 77 -19.03 -4.84 -7.12
N GLU A 78 -19.36 -4.29 -5.96
CA GLU A 78 -19.66 -2.88 -5.75
C GLU A 78 -18.46 -2.02 -5.31
N ASN A 79 -17.43 -2.64 -4.77
CA ASN A 79 -16.26 -1.92 -4.29
C ASN A 79 -15.01 -2.20 -5.15
N ALA A 80 -14.05 -1.29 -5.07
CA ALA A 80 -12.76 -1.50 -5.69
C ALA A 80 -12.01 -2.62 -4.98
N VAL A 81 -11.59 -3.62 -5.72
CA VAL A 81 -10.78 -4.74 -5.21
C VAL A 81 -9.35 -4.52 -5.68
N ILE A 82 -8.43 -4.42 -4.74
CA ILE A 82 -6.99 -4.37 -4.99
C ILE A 82 -6.45 -5.79 -4.88
N ASN A 83 -5.98 -6.36 -5.99
CA ASN A 83 -5.28 -7.63 -5.98
C ASN A 83 -3.79 -7.39 -5.72
N VAL A 84 -3.39 -7.58 -4.47
CA VAL A 84 -2.02 -7.35 -4.02
C VAL A 84 -1.06 -8.41 -4.57
N SER A 85 -1.57 -9.63 -4.84
CA SER A 85 -0.78 -10.70 -5.46
C SER A 85 -0.35 -10.40 -6.89
N GLU A 86 -1.07 -9.53 -7.60
CA GLU A 86 -0.74 -9.07 -8.96
C GLU A 86 0.22 -7.85 -8.96
N THR A 87 0.74 -7.46 -7.79
CA THR A 87 1.72 -6.38 -7.68
C THR A 87 3.01 -6.80 -8.40
N SER A 88 3.44 -6.00 -9.37
CA SER A 88 4.66 -6.26 -10.13
C SER A 88 5.93 -5.83 -9.38
N ASN A 89 5.85 -4.71 -8.68
CA ASN A 89 6.97 -4.09 -7.97
C ASN A 89 6.46 -3.34 -6.74
N TRP A 90 7.13 -3.49 -5.61
CA TRP A 90 6.79 -2.75 -4.40
C TRP A 90 7.38 -1.36 -4.41
N ARG A 91 6.54 -0.36 -4.25
CA ARG A 91 6.98 1.03 -4.15
C ARG A 91 7.61 1.30 -2.78
N VAL A 92 8.78 1.90 -2.80
CA VAL A 92 9.37 2.60 -1.67
C VAL A 92 9.11 4.09 -1.86
N ARG A 93 8.51 4.74 -0.88
CA ARG A 93 8.36 6.19 -0.80
C ARG A 93 8.65 6.61 0.63
N TRP A 94 9.86 7.11 0.84
CA TRP A 94 10.30 7.56 2.15
C TRP A 94 10.63 9.05 2.12
N ILE A 95 10.42 9.69 3.24
CA ILE A 95 10.88 11.04 3.51
C ILE A 95 12.02 10.92 4.51
N ILE A 96 13.20 11.29 4.08
CA ILE A 96 14.39 11.35 4.92
C ILE A 96 14.52 12.78 5.44
N THR A 97 14.38 12.96 6.73
CA THR A 97 14.40 14.27 7.37
C THR A 97 15.82 14.63 7.78
N LEU A 98 16.39 15.68 7.23
CA LEU A 98 17.74 16.18 7.50
C LEU A 98 17.68 17.49 8.27
N GLN A 99 18.69 17.77 9.10
CA GLN A 99 18.79 18.99 9.90
C GLN A 99 19.01 20.22 9.01
N TYR A 100 18.54 21.39 9.48
CA TYR A 100 18.67 22.67 8.76
C TYR A 100 20.10 23.21 8.67
N ASP A 101 20.97 22.80 9.55
CA ASP A 101 22.41 23.13 9.54
C ASP A 101 23.20 22.28 8.53
N SER A 102 22.55 21.35 7.82
CA SER A 102 23.15 20.65 6.70
C SER A 102 23.45 21.62 5.55
N THR A 103 24.70 21.66 5.10
CA THR A 103 25.09 22.50 3.97
C THR A 103 24.51 22.02 2.65
N ILE A 104 24.43 22.92 1.65
CA ILE A 104 23.93 22.57 0.32
C ILE A 104 24.78 21.46 -0.33
N GLU A 105 26.11 21.49 -0.12
CA GLU A 105 27.01 20.46 -0.62
C GLU A 105 26.72 19.09 0.01
N GLN A 106 26.46 19.05 1.33
CA GLN A 106 26.08 17.81 2.02
C GLN A 106 24.76 17.27 1.48
N LEU A 107 23.73 18.12 1.34
CA LEU A 107 22.43 17.73 0.80
C LEU A 107 22.56 17.16 -0.64
N LYS A 108 23.35 17.79 -1.49
CA LYS A 108 23.60 17.31 -2.86
C LYS A 108 24.33 15.97 -2.84
N LYS A 109 25.38 15.81 -2.05
CA LYS A 109 26.12 14.55 -1.96
C LYS A 109 25.24 13.40 -1.45
N VAL A 110 24.49 13.63 -0.38
CA VAL A 110 23.55 12.64 0.17
C VAL A 110 22.54 12.22 -0.91
N ARG A 111 21.91 13.17 -1.60
CA ARG A 111 20.99 12.90 -2.70
C ARG A 111 21.65 12.04 -3.79
N ASP A 112 22.79 12.46 -4.29
CA ASP A 112 23.47 11.85 -5.43
C ASP A 112 23.99 10.44 -5.09
N GLU A 113 24.54 10.24 -3.88
CA GLU A 113 24.99 8.93 -3.44
C GLU A 113 23.81 7.96 -3.25
N ILE A 114 22.68 8.39 -2.67
CA ILE A 114 21.48 7.55 -2.56
C ILE A 114 20.95 7.18 -3.94
N GLU A 115 20.83 8.15 -4.84
CA GLU A 115 20.35 7.92 -6.22
C GLU A 115 21.30 6.97 -6.97
N ALA A 116 22.62 7.14 -6.81
CA ALA A 116 23.63 6.27 -7.40
C ALA A 116 23.56 4.83 -6.84
N TYR A 117 23.37 4.67 -5.54
CA TYR A 117 23.19 3.35 -4.93
C TYR A 117 21.98 2.62 -5.51
N ILE A 118 20.82 3.29 -5.54
CA ILE A 118 19.59 2.70 -6.06
C ILE A 118 19.78 2.31 -7.54
N ASN A 119 20.41 3.17 -8.35
CA ASN A 119 20.62 2.93 -9.77
C ASN A 119 21.63 1.79 -10.05
N LYS A 120 22.56 1.52 -9.15
CA LYS A 120 23.54 0.41 -9.31
C LYS A 120 23.01 -0.92 -8.79
N SER A 121 22.11 -0.90 -7.83
CA SER A 121 21.61 -2.10 -7.18
C SER A 121 20.61 -2.85 -8.08
N LYS A 122 20.77 -4.16 -8.18
CA LYS A 122 19.84 -5.07 -8.85
C LYS A 122 18.52 -5.26 -8.09
N ASP A 123 18.46 -4.81 -6.86
CA ASP A 123 17.26 -4.91 -6.00
C ASP A 123 16.14 -3.98 -6.48
N PHE A 124 16.46 -2.95 -7.28
CA PHE A 124 15.51 -1.94 -7.72
C PHE A 124 15.25 -1.99 -9.22
N ASN A 125 14.00 -1.74 -9.58
CA ASN A 125 13.57 -1.68 -10.97
C ASN A 125 13.89 -0.30 -11.58
N GLN A 126 14.85 -0.27 -12.48
CA GLN A 126 15.32 0.95 -13.12
C GLN A 126 14.30 1.54 -14.12
N ALA A 127 13.44 0.68 -14.70
CA ALA A 127 12.46 1.11 -15.70
C ALA A 127 11.31 1.94 -15.10
N THR A 128 11.07 1.82 -13.79
CA THR A 128 9.95 2.52 -13.13
C THR A 128 10.32 3.91 -12.61
N GLY A 129 11.56 4.32 -12.82
CA GLY A 129 12.08 5.63 -12.42
C GLY A 129 12.46 5.72 -10.95
N VAL A 130 13.63 6.28 -10.70
CA VAL A 130 14.16 6.62 -9.37
C VAL A 130 14.06 8.12 -9.18
N ALA A 131 13.69 8.56 -7.99
CA ALA A 131 13.71 9.97 -7.65
C ALA A 131 14.21 10.16 -6.22
N VAL A 132 15.32 10.90 -6.09
CA VAL A 132 15.83 11.37 -4.81
C VAL A 132 15.92 12.89 -4.90
N ARG A 133 14.99 13.61 -4.25
CA ARG A 133 14.86 15.07 -4.39
C ARG A 133 14.44 15.70 -3.06
N ILE A 134 14.88 16.93 -2.81
CA ILE A 134 14.29 17.72 -1.73
C ILE A 134 12.83 17.97 -2.09
N GLU A 135 11.92 17.54 -1.23
CA GLU A 135 10.48 17.68 -1.43
C GLU A 135 9.96 18.98 -0.84
N LYS A 136 10.39 19.30 0.38
CA LYS A 136 9.97 20.54 1.07
C LYS A 136 10.88 20.86 2.26
N PHE A 137 10.68 22.03 2.81
CA PHE A 137 11.20 22.47 4.11
C PHE A 137 10.06 22.37 5.11
N SER A 138 10.22 21.52 6.12
CA SER A 138 9.26 21.29 7.21
C SER A 138 9.67 22.08 8.46
N ASP A 139 8.84 22.08 9.50
CA ASP A 139 9.04 22.90 10.70
C ASP A 139 10.40 22.68 11.39
N SER A 140 10.95 21.45 11.31
CA SER A 140 12.22 21.10 11.97
C SER A 140 13.17 20.33 11.06
N SER A 141 12.89 20.22 9.75
CA SER A 141 13.68 19.41 8.83
C SER A 141 13.65 19.88 7.39
N ILE A 142 14.71 19.51 6.66
CA ILE A 142 14.73 19.48 5.20
C ILE A 142 14.34 18.07 4.77
N ASP A 143 13.22 17.95 4.08
CA ASP A 143 12.64 16.67 3.70
C ASP A 143 13.15 16.22 2.33
N LEU A 144 13.91 15.12 2.32
CA LEU A 144 14.41 14.49 1.11
C LEU A 144 13.51 13.29 0.74
N LEU A 145 12.78 13.40 -0.35
CA LEU A 145 12.01 12.28 -0.91
C LEU A 145 12.95 11.26 -1.54
N VAL A 146 12.78 9.99 -1.15
CA VAL A 146 13.35 8.83 -1.81
C VAL A 146 12.22 7.99 -2.37
N ARG A 147 12.13 7.89 -3.70
CA ARG A 147 11.12 7.08 -4.40
C ARG A 147 11.81 6.12 -5.37
N CYS A 148 11.55 4.84 -5.18
CA CYS A 148 11.99 3.77 -6.08
C CYS A 148 11.03 2.58 -6.00
N PHE A 149 11.26 1.56 -6.80
CA PHE A 149 10.47 0.33 -6.81
C PHE A 149 11.42 -0.87 -6.72
N THR A 150 11.03 -1.87 -5.94
CA THR A 150 11.79 -3.12 -5.86
C THR A 150 11.71 -3.89 -7.17
N ASN A 151 12.69 -4.73 -7.44
CA ASN A 151 12.69 -5.59 -8.64
C ASN A 151 11.99 -6.94 -8.40
N SER A 152 11.34 -7.10 -7.26
CA SER A 152 10.61 -8.31 -6.87
C SER A 152 9.18 -7.99 -6.52
N ASN A 153 8.27 -8.91 -6.87
CA ASN A 153 6.86 -8.88 -6.45
C ASN A 153 6.65 -9.54 -5.07
N SER A 154 7.64 -10.23 -4.51
CA SER A 154 7.55 -10.85 -3.20
C SER A 154 7.55 -9.80 -2.09
N TRP A 155 6.53 -9.84 -1.23
CA TRP A 155 6.44 -8.99 -0.04
C TRP A 155 7.63 -9.18 0.91
N SER A 156 7.98 -10.44 1.22
CA SER A 156 9.10 -10.76 2.12
C SER A 156 10.41 -10.18 1.58
N ASN A 157 10.72 -10.42 0.31
CA ASN A 157 11.90 -9.87 -0.32
C ASN A 157 11.89 -8.33 -0.35
N SER A 158 10.71 -7.72 -0.52
CA SER A 158 10.60 -6.26 -0.48
C SER A 158 10.98 -5.66 0.88
N LEU A 159 10.73 -6.38 1.97
CA LEU A 159 11.14 -5.96 3.33
C LEU A 159 12.65 -5.98 3.49
N GLU A 160 13.30 -7.06 3.03
CA GLU A 160 14.77 -7.16 3.06
C GLU A 160 15.46 -6.08 2.21
N VAL A 161 14.90 -5.80 1.01
CA VAL A 161 15.39 -4.72 0.15
C VAL A 161 15.25 -3.37 0.81
N LYS A 162 14.10 -3.12 1.46
CA LYS A 162 13.86 -1.88 2.22
C LYS A 162 14.83 -1.72 3.38
N GLU A 163 15.10 -2.80 4.12
CA GLU A 163 16.05 -2.78 5.24
C GLU A 163 17.47 -2.44 4.75
N ARG A 164 17.96 -3.10 3.69
CA ARG A 164 19.26 -2.78 3.08
C ARG A 164 19.33 -1.32 2.63
N LEU A 165 18.27 -0.82 2.00
CA LEU A 165 18.19 0.59 1.61
C LEU A 165 18.23 1.53 2.81
N ALA A 166 17.53 1.21 3.90
CA ALA A 166 17.54 2.02 5.12
C ALA A 166 18.93 2.12 5.75
N ILE A 167 19.62 0.98 5.83
CA ILE A 167 21.00 0.92 6.36
C ILE A 167 21.95 1.76 5.50
N GLU A 168 21.86 1.61 4.18
CA GLU A 168 22.70 2.36 3.24
C GLU A 168 22.44 3.87 3.30
N ILE A 169 21.15 4.28 3.33
CA ILE A 169 20.81 5.70 3.49
C ILE A 169 21.41 6.26 4.79
N LYS A 170 21.32 5.51 5.90
CA LYS A 170 21.90 5.93 7.16
C LYS A 170 23.41 6.14 7.06
N GLN A 171 24.12 5.19 6.45
CA GLN A 171 25.57 5.28 6.26
C GLN A 171 25.95 6.47 5.34
N ILE A 172 25.21 6.69 4.25
CA ILE A 172 25.45 7.81 3.33
C ILE A 172 25.27 9.15 4.04
N VAL A 173 24.20 9.30 4.84
CA VAL A 173 23.93 10.54 5.58
C VAL A 173 25.08 10.83 6.57
N GLU A 174 25.46 9.86 7.38
CA GLU A 174 26.53 10.00 8.38
C GLU A 174 27.91 10.23 7.74
N LYS A 175 28.23 9.49 6.68
CA LYS A 175 29.49 9.62 5.93
C LYS A 175 29.68 11.04 5.36
N ASN A 176 28.60 11.67 4.92
CA ASN A 176 28.64 13.03 4.36
C ASN A 176 28.57 14.13 5.43
N GLY A 177 28.61 13.77 6.72
CA GLY A 177 28.55 14.71 7.84
C GLY A 177 27.19 15.40 7.99
N ALA A 178 26.14 14.88 7.36
CA ALA A 178 24.77 15.30 7.60
C ALA A 178 24.17 14.53 8.78
N SER A 179 23.10 15.07 9.35
CA SER A 179 22.42 14.45 10.49
C SER A 179 20.92 14.39 10.23
N PHE A 180 20.29 13.33 10.76
CA PHE A 180 18.83 13.23 10.75
C PHE A 180 18.23 14.30 11.67
N ALA A 181 17.12 14.88 11.23
CA ALA A 181 16.41 15.88 12.02
C ALA A 181 15.61 15.23 13.16
N PHE A 182 15.61 15.91 14.29
CA PHE A 182 14.72 15.61 15.41
C PHE A 182 13.69 16.72 15.56
N PRO A 183 12.51 16.44 16.13
CA PRO A 183 11.57 17.51 16.50
C PRO A 183 12.27 18.53 17.40
N SER A 184 12.33 19.78 16.99
CA SER A 184 13.05 20.85 17.70
C SER A 184 12.07 21.93 18.13
N GLN A 185 12.29 22.50 19.33
CA GLN A 185 11.55 23.65 19.86
C GLN A 185 12.52 24.69 20.39
N SER A 186 12.26 25.96 20.08
CA SER A 186 13.00 27.08 20.66
C SER A 186 12.28 27.54 21.93
N ILE A 187 12.99 27.50 23.07
CA ILE A 187 12.45 27.98 24.35
C ILE A 187 13.15 29.29 24.69
N TYR A 188 12.37 30.36 24.79
CA TYR A 188 12.87 31.64 25.27
C TYR A 188 12.59 31.76 26.78
N VAL A 189 13.67 31.85 27.57
CA VAL A 189 13.56 32.02 29.03
C VAL A 189 13.81 33.48 29.35
N GLU A 190 12.76 34.23 29.76
CA GLU A 190 12.92 35.57 30.34
C GLU A 190 13.42 35.45 31.78
N LYS A 191 14.62 36.01 32.01
CA LYS A 191 15.09 36.24 33.40
C LYS A 191 14.36 37.48 33.95
N LYS A 192 13.54 37.28 34.98
CA LYS A 192 13.04 38.38 35.84
C LYS A 192 14.12 38.97 36.66
#